data_6d75f4d5e3e133bb3017a10eacaaa554
#
_entry.id   6d75f4d5e3e133bb3017a10eacaaa554
#
_cell.length_a   1.000
_cell.length_b   1.000
_cell.length_c   1.000
_cell.angle_alpha   90.00
_cell.angle_beta   90.00
_cell.angle_gamma   90.00
#
_symmetry.space_group_name_H-M   'P 1'
#
loop_
_entity.id
_entity.type
_entity.pdbx_description
1 polymer ?
#
loop_
_entity_poly.entity_id
_entity_poly.type
_entity_poly.pdbx_seq_one_letter_code
_entity_poly.pdbx_strand_id
1 'polypeptide(L)'
;MLFRSYAFNYLFAEKIGGLIGKFGERRALTFEYIGLIVVFTAYGLVENATIAAFLYVLDHMFFALAIAITTYFQKIADPKDMASNAGVSFTINHIAAVIVPAVLGLVWIWSHSLVFYIGAIFALLSLIAAQFIPKSPSPNQETRFVFKARPTES
;
A
#
# COMPACT_ATOMS: atom_id res chain seq x y z
N MET A 1 6.96 24.54 10.87
CA MET A 1 7.21 23.09 11.13
C MET A 1 6.84 22.16 9.96
N LEU A 2 5.90 22.52 9.11
CA LEU A 2 5.43 21.73 7.95
C LEU A 2 6.49 21.55 6.82
N PHE A 3 7.34 22.55 6.57
CA PHE A 3 8.35 22.52 5.50
C PHE A 3 9.41 21.41 5.65
N ARG A 4 9.77 21.04 6.90
CA ARG A 4 10.78 20.01 7.16
C ARG A 4 10.27 18.59 6.84
N SER A 5 8.98 18.34 7.06
CA SER A 5 8.37 17.03 6.73
C SER A 5 8.22 16.82 5.23
N TYR A 6 7.89 17.87 4.47
CA TYR A 6 7.80 17.76 3.02
C TYR A 6 9.17 17.56 2.34
N ALA A 7 10.22 18.23 2.80
CA ALA A 7 11.57 18.05 2.27
C ALA A 7 12.11 16.64 2.55
N PHE A 8 11.86 16.11 3.74
CA PHE A 8 12.24 14.75 4.12
C PHE A 8 11.53 13.71 3.24
N ASN A 9 10.21 13.83 3.10
CA ASN A 9 9.43 12.93 2.23
C ASN A 9 9.87 13.04 0.76
N TYR A 10 10.18 14.23 0.26
CA TYR A 10 10.61 14.43 -1.12
C TYR A 10 11.95 13.76 -1.41
N LEU A 11 12.95 13.95 -0.55
CA LEU A 11 14.28 13.36 -0.70
C LEU A 11 14.27 11.82 -0.56
N PHE A 12 13.42 11.31 0.34
CA PHE A 12 13.27 9.86 0.52
C PHE A 12 12.42 9.22 -0.58
N ALA A 13 11.35 9.88 -1.04
CA ALA A 13 10.48 9.37 -2.09
C ALA A 13 11.24 9.15 -3.41
N GLU A 14 12.13 10.07 -3.77
CA GLU A 14 12.95 9.95 -5.00
C GLU A 14 13.93 8.77 -4.92
N LYS A 15 14.61 8.60 -3.78
CA LYS A 15 15.50 7.47 -3.54
C LYS A 15 14.76 6.13 -3.46
N ILE A 16 13.61 6.11 -2.77
CA ILE A 16 12.76 4.92 -2.66
C ILE A 16 12.17 4.57 -4.02
N GLY A 17 11.67 5.55 -4.79
CA GLY A 17 11.20 5.33 -6.15
C GLY A 17 12.27 4.75 -7.08
N GLY A 18 13.50 5.25 -6.99
CA GLY A 18 14.66 4.72 -7.73
C GLY A 18 15.04 3.30 -7.29
N LEU A 19 14.91 2.99 -6.00
CA LEU A 19 15.14 1.65 -5.44
C LEU A 19 14.07 0.67 -5.93
N ILE A 20 12.79 1.07 -5.88
CA ILE A 20 11.66 0.29 -6.38
C ILE A 20 11.80 -0.01 -7.87
N GLY A 21 12.26 0.97 -8.66
CA GLY A 21 12.55 0.78 -10.08
C GLY A 21 13.59 -0.30 -10.37
N LYS A 22 14.56 -0.49 -9.46
CA LYS A 22 15.61 -1.53 -9.57
C LYS A 22 15.17 -2.90 -9.05
N PHE A 23 14.43 -2.93 -7.93
CA PHE A 23 14.00 -4.17 -7.28
C PHE A 23 12.69 -4.72 -7.83
N GLY A 24 11.89 -3.89 -8.47
CA GLY A 24 10.57 -4.18 -9.00
C GLY A 24 9.45 -3.98 -7.95
N GLU A 25 8.32 -3.45 -8.42
CA GLU A 25 7.18 -3.07 -7.59
C GLU A 25 6.62 -4.25 -6.78
N ARG A 26 6.54 -5.42 -7.38
CA ARG A 26 6.05 -6.63 -6.71
C ARG A 26 6.87 -6.99 -5.47
N ARG A 27 8.22 -6.91 -5.56
CA ARG A 27 9.08 -7.24 -4.43
C ARG A 27 8.96 -6.20 -3.32
N ALA A 28 8.89 -4.93 -3.69
CA ALA A 28 8.72 -3.84 -2.74
C ALA A 28 7.41 -4.00 -1.96
N LEU A 29 6.29 -4.24 -2.65
CA LEU A 29 4.98 -4.47 -2.02
C LEU A 29 4.94 -5.77 -1.19
N THR A 30 5.60 -6.83 -1.65
CA THR A 30 5.70 -8.07 -0.87
C THR A 30 6.42 -7.82 0.46
N PHE A 31 7.53 -7.08 0.44
CA PHE A 31 8.29 -6.75 1.64
C PHE A 31 7.50 -5.82 2.57
N GLU A 32 6.83 -4.82 2.03
CA GLU A 32 5.95 -3.92 2.76
C GLU A 32 4.86 -4.69 3.51
N TYR A 33 4.08 -5.50 2.80
CA TYR A 33 2.94 -6.20 3.40
C TYR A 33 3.36 -7.28 4.42
N ILE A 34 4.49 -7.96 4.19
CA ILE A 34 5.05 -8.86 5.22
C ILE A 34 5.42 -8.06 6.47
N GLY A 35 6.09 -6.92 6.29
CA GLY A 35 6.43 -6.04 7.40
C GLY A 35 5.20 -5.54 8.16
N LEU A 36 4.16 -5.11 7.45
CA LEU A 36 2.90 -4.65 8.06
C LEU A 36 2.17 -5.78 8.81
N ILE A 37 2.15 -7.01 8.29
CA ILE A 37 1.58 -8.16 9.00
C ILE A 37 2.29 -8.37 10.34
N VAL A 38 3.62 -8.34 10.35
CA VAL A 38 4.42 -8.49 11.56
C VAL A 38 4.15 -7.36 12.54
N VAL A 39 4.18 -6.12 12.06
CA VAL A 39 3.96 -4.92 12.90
C VAL A 39 2.56 -4.91 13.50
N PHE A 40 1.52 -5.14 12.71
CA PHE A 40 0.14 -5.16 13.22
C PHE A 40 -0.11 -6.32 14.17
N THR A 41 0.46 -7.51 13.90
CA THR A 41 0.38 -8.62 14.84
C THR A 41 1.07 -8.28 16.15
N ALA A 42 2.25 -7.66 16.10
CA ALA A 42 2.97 -7.21 17.28
C ALA A 42 2.18 -6.16 18.08
N TYR A 43 1.54 -5.18 17.41
CA TYR A 43 0.66 -4.21 18.07
C TYR A 43 -0.50 -4.88 18.83
N GLY A 44 -1.07 -5.94 18.27
CA GLY A 44 -2.15 -6.68 18.92
C GLY A 44 -1.72 -7.41 20.20
N LEU A 45 -0.40 -7.65 20.36
CA LEU A 45 0.18 -8.41 21.49
C LEU A 45 0.88 -7.52 22.52
N VAL A 46 1.28 -6.30 22.14
CA VAL A 46 2.13 -5.43 22.96
C VAL A 46 1.29 -4.48 23.80
N GLU A 47 1.55 -4.45 25.10
CA GLU A 47 0.96 -3.49 26.05
C GLU A 47 1.95 -2.38 26.45
N ASN A 48 3.24 -2.53 26.11
CA ASN A 48 4.29 -1.58 26.47
C ASN A 48 4.35 -0.40 25.49
N ALA A 49 4.16 0.81 25.98
CA ALA A 49 4.15 2.05 25.19
C ALA A 49 5.47 2.30 24.44
N THR A 50 6.62 1.92 25.02
CA THR A 50 7.93 2.12 24.37
C THR A 50 8.08 1.21 23.15
N ILE A 51 7.64 -0.04 23.26
CA ILE A 51 7.65 -0.99 22.14
C ILE A 51 6.65 -0.55 21.09
N ALA A 52 5.47 -0.08 21.47
CA ALA A 52 4.49 0.47 20.55
C ALA A 52 5.03 1.68 19.78
N ALA A 53 5.78 2.59 20.43
CA ALA A 53 6.43 3.69 19.76
C ALA A 53 7.48 3.24 18.73
N PHE A 54 8.23 2.20 19.03
CA PHE A 54 9.18 1.61 18.08
C PHE A 54 8.46 0.97 16.87
N LEU A 55 7.39 0.22 17.12
CA LEU A 55 6.55 -0.36 16.07
C LEU A 55 5.95 0.72 15.17
N TYR A 56 5.59 1.89 15.72
CA TYR A 56 5.10 3.03 14.96
C TYR A 56 6.14 3.55 13.95
N VAL A 57 7.40 3.62 14.35
CA VAL A 57 8.48 4.02 13.43
C VAL A 57 8.65 2.98 12.32
N LEU A 58 8.60 1.68 12.65
CA LEU A 58 8.67 0.60 11.68
C LEU A 58 7.50 0.63 10.70
N ASP A 59 6.29 0.85 11.19
CA ASP A 59 5.08 1.01 10.38
C ASP A 59 5.26 2.10 9.32
N HIS A 60 5.73 3.27 9.74
CA HIS A 60 5.99 4.39 8.83
C HIS A 60 7.10 4.09 7.80
N MET A 61 8.10 3.32 8.18
CA MET A 61 9.14 2.88 7.24
C MET A 61 8.57 1.94 6.16
N PHE A 62 7.72 1.00 6.54
CA PHE A 62 7.07 0.10 5.58
C PHE A 62 6.06 0.86 4.71
N PHE A 63 5.27 1.75 5.31
CA PHE A 63 4.31 2.57 4.56
C PHE A 63 4.97 3.44 3.48
N ALA A 64 6.23 3.83 3.65
CA ALA A 64 6.97 4.53 2.61
C ALA A 64 7.13 3.72 1.31
N LEU A 65 7.03 2.39 1.36
CA LEU A 65 7.08 1.52 0.20
C LEU A 65 5.76 1.49 -0.60
N ALA A 66 4.65 2.00 -0.03
CA ALA A 66 3.36 2.11 -0.72
C ALA A 66 3.44 2.94 -2.02
N ILE A 67 4.49 3.75 -2.17
CA ILE A 67 4.80 4.45 -3.44
C ILE A 67 4.94 3.47 -4.61
N ALA A 68 5.25 2.20 -4.35
CA ALA A 68 5.33 1.16 -5.38
C ALA A 68 3.99 0.90 -6.08
N ILE A 69 2.85 1.13 -5.41
CA ILE A 69 1.52 1.05 -6.03
C ILE A 69 1.37 2.15 -7.09
N THR A 70 1.80 3.37 -6.76
CA THR A 70 1.73 4.51 -7.69
C THR A 70 2.65 4.29 -8.89
N THR A 71 3.87 3.81 -8.67
CA THR A 71 4.81 3.52 -9.77
C THR A 71 4.32 2.37 -10.65
N TYR A 72 3.73 1.33 -10.05
CA TYR A 72 3.09 0.25 -10.79
C TYR A 72 1.96 0.78 -11.68
N PHE A 73 1.06 1.57 -11.11
CA PHE A 73 -0.06 2.15 -11.83
C PHE A 73 0.39 3.03 -13.00
N GLN A 74 1.40 3.88 -12.78
CA GLN A 74 1.96 4.73 -13.83
C GLN A 74 2.56 3.95 -15.00
N LYS A 75 3.02 2.71 -14.77
CA LYS A 75 3.58 1.86 -15.82
C LYS A 75 2.54 1.16 -16.68
N ILE A 76 1.34 0.91 -16.14
CA ILE A 76 0.30 0.13 -16.82
C ILE A 76 -0.84 1.01 -17.37
N ALA A 77 -1.07 2.18 -16.81
CA ALA A 77 -2.18 3.05 -17.19
C ALA A 77 -1.92 3.76 -18.52
N ASP A 78 -2.95 3.84 -19.37
CA ASP A 78 -2.93 4.72 -20.54
C ASP A 78 -2.91 6.19 -20.05
N PRO A 79 -2.06 7.06 -20.61
CA PRO A 79 -2.03 8.48 -20.28
C PRO A 79 -3.39 9.19 -20.35
N LYS A 80 -4.27 8.74 -21.23
CA LYS A 80 -5.63 9.28 -21.39
C LYS A 80 -6.53 8.99 -20.19
N ASP A 81 -6.32 7.84 -19.54
CA ASP A 81 -7.17 7.37 -18.45
C ASP A 81 -6.61 7.76 -17.07
N MET A 82 -5.39 8.29 -17.02
CA MET A 82 -4.73 8.62 -15.74
C MET A 82 -5.52 9.63 -14.90
N ALA A 83 -6.08 10.68 -15.53
CA ALA A 83 -6.85 11.70 -14.82
C ALA A 83 -8.17 11.14 -14.25
N SER A 84 -8.88 10.33 -15.05
CA SER A 84 -10.13 9.68 -14.62
C SER A 84 -9.88 8.70 -13.49
N ASN A 85 -8.88 7.86 -13.62
CA ASN A 85 -8.51 6.87 -12.59
C ASN A 85 -8.00 7.53 -11.30
N ALA A 86 -7.28 8.65 -11.40
CA ALA A 86 -6.88 9.42 -10.22
C ALA A 86 -8.09 9.96 -9.47
N GLY A 87 -9.12 10.44 -10.17
CA GLY A 87 -10.37 10.91 -9.58
C GLY A 87 -11.13 9.80 -8.86
N VAL A 88 -11.24 8.63 -9.46
CA VAL A 88 -11.87 7.45 -8.85
C VAL A 88 -11.09 7.01 -7.61
N SER A 89 -9.76 6.90 -7.70
CA SER A 89 -8.91 6.53 -6.57
C SER A 89 -9.01 7.54 -5.42
N PHE A 90 -9.05 8.83 -5.74
CA PHE A 90 -9.26 9.87 -4.74
C PHE A 90 -10.60 9.71 -4.01
N THR A 91 -11.67 9.46 -4.74
CA THR A 91 -13.01 9.26 -4.17
C THR A 91 -13.03 8.02 -3.26
N ILE A 92 -12.50 6.88 -3.71
CA ILE A 92 -12.43 5.64 -2.93
C ILE A 92 -11.62 5.87 -1.65
N ASN A 93 -10.46 6.52 -1.75
CA ASN A 93 -9.60 6.80 -0.60
C ASN A 93 -10.29 7.72 0.41
N HIS A 94 -11.05 8.73 -0.04
CA HIS A 94 -11.79 9.60 0.87
C HIS A 94 -12.95 8.89 1.57
N ILE A 95 -13.69 8.04 0.87
CA ILE A 95 -14.74 7.22 1.45
C ILE A 95 -14.12 6.28 2.51
N ALA A 96 -13.02 5.60 2.17
CA ALA A 96 -12.32 4.71 3.08
C ALA A 96 -11.78 5.48 4.30
N ALA A 97 -11.21 6.68 4.12
CA ALA A 97 -10.68 7.50 5.20
C ALA A 97 -11.74 7.96 6.22
N VAL A 98 -13.02 7.97 5.85
CA VAL A 98 -14.13 8.29 6.76
C VAL A 98 -14.72 7.02 7.37
N ILE A 99 -15.04 6.02 6.55
CA ILE A 99 -15.75 4.83 7.00
C ILE A 99 -14.84 3.91 7.83
N VAL A 100 -13.62 3.66 7.38
CA VAL A 100 -12.72 2.72 8.06
C VAL A 100 -12.39 3.15 9.49
N PRO A 101 -11.99 4.40 9.77
CA PRO A 101 -11.76 4.83 11.15
C PRO A 101 -13.02 4.79 12.03
N ALA A 102 -14.19 5.10 11.47
CA ALA A 102 -15.43 5.04 12.22
C ALA A 102 -15.76 3.59 12.64
N VAL A 103 -15.66 2.63 11.72
CA VAL A 103 -15.91 1.21 12.00
C VAL A 103 -14.85 0.66 12.97
N LEU A 104 -13.58 0.92 12.72
CA LEU A 104 -12.50 0.46 13.58
C LEU A 104 -12.55 1.13 14.96
N GLY A 105 -13.03 2.37 15.05
CA GLY A 105 -13.27 3.05 16.32
C GLY A 105 -14.32 2.33 17.18
N LEU A 106 -15.38 1.83 16.57
CA LEU A 106 -16.38 0.99 17.27
C LEU A 106 -15.77 -0.33 17.76
N VAL A 107 -14.95 -0.97 16.91
CA VAL A 107 -14.24 -2.21 17.30
C VAL A 107 -13.25 -1.95 18.43
N TRP A 108 -12.59 -0.79 18.43
CA TRP A 108 -11.63 -0.38 19.46
C TRP A 108 -12.27 -0.34 20.85
N ILE A 109 -13.54 0.08 20.96
CA ILE A 109 -14.28 0.13 22.22
C ILE A 109 -14.38 -1.28 22.85
N TRP A 110 -14.43 -2.32 22.03
CA TRP A 110 -14.52 -3.71 22.50
C TRP A 110 -13.15 -4.33 22.74
N SER A 111 -12.20 -4.12 21.80
CA SER A 111 -10.84 -4.63 21.92
C SER A 111 -9.89 -3.87 21.01
N HIS A 112 -8.89 -3.22 21.59
CA HIS A 112 -7.83 -2.56 20.84
C HIS A 112 -7.01 -3.56 20.01
N SER A 113 -6.72 -4.75 20.57
CA SER A 113 -5.96 -5.80 19.87
C SER A 113 -6.68 -6.30 18.62
N LEU A 114 -8.02 -6.38 18.64
CA LEU A 114 -8.81 -6.84 17.51
C LEU A 114 -8.66 -5.91 16.31
N VAL A 115 -8.56 -4.59 16.52
CA VAL A 115 -8.34 -3.61 15.44
C VAL A 115 -7.03 -3.90 14.71
N PHE A 116 -5.95 -4.20 15.44
CA PHE A 116 -4.67 -4.53 14.84
C PHE A 116 -4.69 -5.88 14.10
N TYR A 117 -5.39 -6.87 14.61
CA TYR A 117 -5.55 -8.15 13.90
C TYR A 117 -6.36 -8.00 12.61
N ILE A 118 -7.38 -7.14 12.60
CA ILE A 118 -8.08 -6.78 11.36
C ILE A 118 -7.11 -6.13 10.36
N GLY A 119 -6.27 -5.21 10.83
CA GLY A 119 -5.21 -4.62 10.01
C GLY A 119 -4.25 -5.65 9.43
N ALA A 120 -3.82 -6.64 10.24
CA ALA A 120 -2.97 -7.73 9.78
C ALA A 120 -3.65 -8.60 8.71
N ILE A 121 -4.96 -8.85 8.82
CA ILE A 121 -5.75 -9.56 7.81
C ILE A 121 -5.81 -8.75 6.51
N PHE A 122 -6.05 -7.44 6.55
CA PHE A 122 -6.01 -6.60 5.36
C PHE A 122 -4.63 -6.59 4.70
N ALA A 123 -3.56 -6.52 5.50
CA ALA A 123 -2.18 -6.63 4.98
C ALA A 123 -1.92 -7.99 4.32
N LEU A 124 -2.47 -9.08 4.86
CA LEU A 124 -2.39 -10.42 4.26
C LEU A 124 -3.13 -10.49 2.93
N LEU A 125 -4.34 -9.95 2.85
CA LEU A 125 -5.11 -9.87 1.60
C LEU A 125 -4.37 -9.04 0.55
N SER A 126 -3.78 -7.92 0.96
CA SER A 126 -2.97 -7.07 0.09
C SER A 126 -1.69 -7.78 -0.38
N LEU A 127 -1.06 -8.58 0.50
CA LEU A 127 0.07 -9.44 0.13
C LEU A 127 -0.31 -10.44 -0.97
N ILE A 128 -1.45 -11.09 -0.81
CA ILE A 128 -1.98 -12.03 -1.83
C ILE A 128 -2.21 -11.27 -3.15
N ALA A 129 -2.87 -10.12 -3.11
CA ALA A 129 -3.11 -9.29 -4.28
C ALA A 129 -1.80 -8.87 -4.97
N ALA A 130 -0.77 -8.49 -4.21
CA ALA A 130 0.53 -8.12 -4.74
C ALA A 130 1.24 -9.25 -5.50
N GLN A 131 0.92 -10.53 -5.20
CA GLN A 131 1.49 -11.66 -5.94
C GLN A 131 0.97 -11.78 -7.39
N PHE A 132 -0.16 -11.14 -7.70
CA PHE A 132 -0.69 -11.09 -9.06
C PHE A 132 0.00 -10.06 -9.96
N ILE A 133 0.79 -9.16 -9.39
CA ILE A 133 1.59 -8.17 -10.12
C ILE A 133 2.70 -8.91 -10.89
N PRO A 134 2.88 -8.65 -12.20
CA PRO A 134 3.97 -9.23 -12.99
C PRO A 134 5.32 -8.65 -12.54
N LYS A 135 6.41 -9.33 -12.87
CA LYS A 135 7.77 -8.86 -12.54
C LYS A 135 8.17 -7.59 -13.31
N SER A 136 7.62 -7.42 -14.50
CA SER A 136 7.87 -6.26 -15.37
C SER A 136 6.52 -5.76 -15.89
N PRO A 137 5.83 -4.91 -15.11
CA PRO A 137 4.54 -4.36 -15.53
C PRO A 137 4.71 -3.46 -16.75
N SER A 138 3.85 -3.62 -17.74
CA SER A 138 3.81 -2.80 -18.95
C SER A 138 2.37 -2.72 -19.46
N PRO A 139 2.04 -1.75 -20.33
CA PRO A 139 0.76 -1.75 -21.04
C PRO A 139 0.58 -3.10 -21.76
N ASN A 140 -0.56 -3.76 -21.57
CA ASN A 140 -0.90 -5.12 -22.02
C ASN A 140 -0.29 -6.29 -21.20
N GLN A 141 0.45 -6.02 -20.12
CA GLN A 141 0.91 -7.02 -19.14
C GLN A 141 0.65 -6.54 -17.72
N GLU A 142 -0.60 -6.24 -17.44
CA GLU A 142 -1.04 -5.63 -16.19
C GLU A 142 -1.05 -6.63 -15.04
N THR A 143 -1.40 -7.88 -15.31
CA THR A 143 -1.45 -8.96 -14.32
C THR A 143 -0.75 -10.22 -14.81
N ARG A 144 -0.39 -11.13 -13.88
CA ARG A 144 0.17 -12.46 -14.23
C ARG A 144 -0.80 -13.33 -15.03
N PHE A 145 -2.09 -13.14 -14.87
CA PHE A 145 -3.13 -13.78 -15.66
C PHE A 145 -3.51 -12.82 -16.79
N VAL A 146 -2.82 -12.92 -17.90
CA VAL A 146 -3.22 -12.24 -19.13
C VAL A 146 -4.51 -12.90 -19.62
N PHE A 147 -5.65 -12.30 -19.32
CA PHE A 147 -6.84 -12.53 -20.13
C PHE A 147 -6.53 -11.94 -21.50
N LYS A 148 -6.17 -12.80 -22.42
CA LYS A 148 -5.92 -12.43 -23.81
C LYS A 148 -7.23 -11.88 -24.37
N ALA A 149 -7.40 -10.55 -24.33
CA ALA A 149 -8.50 -9.90 -25.01
C ALA A 149 -8.41 -10.32 -26.47
N ARG A 150 -9.49 -10.91 -27.00
CA ARG A 150 -9.59 -11.22 -28.44
C ARG A 150 -9.33 -9.92 -29.20
N PRO A 151 -8.54 -9.95 -30.28
CA PRO A 151 -8.46 -8.82 -31.19
C PRO A 151 -9.89 -8.53 -31.68
N THR A 152 -10.36 -7.34 -31.47
CA THR A 152 -11.55 -6.83 -32.16
C THR A 152 -11.15 -6.70 -33.62
N GLU A 153 -11.55 -7.68 -34.43
CA GLU A 153 -11.50 -7.56 -35.89
C GLU A 153 -12.37 -6.34 -36.27
N SER A 154 -11.69 -5.35 -36.79
CA SER A 154 -12.29 -4.17 -37.44
C SER A 154 -12.64 -4.50 -38.88
#